data_53e2f250050d28e05755d40c4695a013
#
_entry.id   53e2f250050d28e05755d40c4695a013
#
_cell.length_a   1.000
_cell.length_b   1.000
_cell.length_c   1.000
_cell.angle_alpha   90.00
_cell.angle_beta   90.00
_cell.angle_gamma   90.00
#
_symmetry.space_group_name_H-M   'P 1'
#
loop_
_entity.id
_entity.type
_entity.pdbx_description
1 polymer ?
#
loop_
_entity_poly.entity_id
_entity_poly.type
_entity_poly.pdbx_seq_one_letter_code
_entity_poly.pdbx_strand_id
1 'polypeptide(L)' 'ELPVLARLSDKEQQFILAFVKSSGSLKDMAKSMGVSYPTVRNILDDLIDKLSKMNE' A
#
# COMPACT_ATOMS: atom_id res chain seq x y z
N GLU A 1 -10.72 -17.93 8.98
CA GLU A 1 -9.80 -17.63 7.88
C GLU A 1 -9.38 -16.17 7.90
N LEU A 2 -8.07 -15.92 7.84
CA LEU A 2 -7.56 -14.55 7.87
C LEU A 2 -7.67 -13.91 6.50
N PRO A 3 -8.13 -12.64 6.45
CA PRO A 3 -8.13 -11.90 5.19
C PRO A 3 -6.70 -11.75 4.66
N VAL A 4 -6.59 -11.59 3.34
CA VAL A 4 -5.29 -11.41 2.71
C VAL A 4 -4.52 -10.24 3.33
N LEU A 5 -5.21 -9.15 3.65
CA LEU A 5 -4.58 -7.97 4.25
C LEU A 5 -3.92 -8.28 5.58
N ALA A 6 -4.45 -9.24 6.35
CA ALA A 6 -3.89 -9.59 7.65
C ALA A 6 -2.56 -10.33 7.54
N ARG A 7 -2.22 -10.80 6.33
CA ARG A 7 -0.95 -11.50 6.08
C ARG A 7 0.20 -10.54 5.79
N LEU A 8 -0.12 -9.28 5.56
CA LEU A 8 0.90 -8.28 5.28
C LEU A 8 1.60 -7.85 6.56
N SER A 9 2.83 -7.34 6.42
CA SER A 9 3.53 -6.77 7.55
C SER A 9 2.82 -5.52 8.05
N ASP A 10 3.13 -5.10 9.27
CA ASP A 10 2.53 -3.89 9.84
C ASP A 10 2.77 -2.67 8.95
N LYS A 11 3.97 -2.54 8.39
CA LYS A 11 4.29 -1.42 7.51
C LYS A 11 3.42 -1.44 6.27
N GLU A 12 3.22 -2.61 5.70
CA GLU A 12 2.40 -2.75 4.50
C GLU A 12 0.94 -2.43 4.80
N GLN A 13 0.44 -2.89 5.94
CA GLN A 13 -0.93 -2.60 6.35
C GLN A 13 -1.12 -1.10 6.58
N GLN A 14 -0.15 -0.46 7.20
CA GLN A 14 -0.21 0.98 7.43
C GLN A 14 -0.19 1.77 6.13
N PHE A 15 0.58 1.30 5.15
CA PHE A 15 0.62 1.93 3.84
C PHE A 15 -0.76 1.87 3.19
N ILE A 16 -1.39 0.70 3.21
CA ILE A 16 -2.72 0.53 2.61
C ILE A 16 -3.74 1.40 3.33
N LEU A 17 -3.67 1.45 4.65
CA LEU A 17 -4.58 2.28 5.43
C LEU A 17 -4.42 3.75 5.06
N ALA A 18 -3.19 4.22 4.94
CA ALA A 18 -2.93 5.60 4.53
C ALA A 18 -3.46 5.88 3.13
N PHE A 19 -3.32 4.91 2.23
CA PHE A 19 -3.84 5.04 0.88
C PHE A 19 -5.35 5.22 0.87
N VAL A 20 -6.05 4.40 1.67
CA VAL A 20 -7.50 4.51 1.79
C VAL A 20 -7.90 5.86 2.40
N LYS A 21 -7.19 6.29 3.43
CA LYS A 21 -7.46 7.57 4.09
C LYS A 21 -7.26 8.76 3.16
N SER A 22 -6.34 8.64 2.20
CA SER A 22 -6.09 9.69 1.22
C SER A 22 -7.07 9.62 0.04
N SER A 23 -8.05 8.75 0.13
CA SER A 23 -9.05 8.52 -0.94
C SER A 23 -8.38 8.06 -2.23
N GLY A 24 -7.30 7.30 -2.10
CA GLY A 24 -6.60 6.74 -3.24
C GLY A 24 -5.62 7.68 -3.91
N SER A 25 -5.28 8.80 -3.27
CA SER A 25 -4.37 9.77 -3.87
C SER A 25 -2.92 9.46 -3.54
N LEU A 26 -2.17 8.97 -4.54
CA LEU A 26 -0.74 8.71 -4.37
C LEU A 26 0.05 9.99 -4.15
N LYS A 27 -0.42 11.08 -4.73
CA LYS A 27 0.23 12.38 -4.57
C LYS A 27 0.19 12.82 -3.11
N ASP A 28 -0.97 12.68 -2.47
CA ASP A 28 -1.11 13.03 -1.07
C ASP A 28 -0.27 12.10 -0.18
N MET A 29 -0.22 10.83 -0.53
CA MET A 29 0.59 9.87 0.21
C MET A 29 2.07 10.22 0.13
N ALA A 30 2.54 10.60 -1.06
CA ALA A 30 3.94 11.00 -1.22
C ALA A 30 4.28 12.16 -0.30
N LYS A 31 3.39 13.13 -0.19
CA LYS A 31 3.58 14.26 0.72
C LYS A 31 3.62 13.81 2.17
N SER A 32 2.68 12.97 2.57
CA SER A 32 2.59 12.48 3.94
C SER A 32 3.81 11.67 4.35
N MET A 33 4.31 10.87 3.43
CA MET A 33 5.44 10.00 3.71
C MET A 33 6.79 10.68 3.51
N GLY A 34 6.79 11.86 2.90
CA GLY A 34 8.02 12.58 2.65
C GLY A 34 8.88 11.95 1.58
N VAL A 35 8.26 11.26 0.61
CA VAL A 35 8.99 10.60 -0.48
C VAL A 35 8.44 11.08 -1.81
N SER A 36 9.12 10.71 -2.90
CA SER A 36 8.69 11.11 -4.23
C SER A 36 7.51 10.25 -4.71
N TYR A 37 6.76 10.79 -5.65
CA TYR A 37 5.64 10.07 -6.24
C TYR A 37 6.06 8.72 -6.85
N PRO A 38 7.14 8.64 -7.65
CA PRO A 38 7.56 7.35 -8.19
C PRO A 38 7.86 6.30 -7.11
N THR A 39 8.39 6.74 -5.97
CA THR A 39 8.68 5.83 -4.86
C THR A 39 7.39 5.23 -4.31
N VAL A 40 6.37 6.06 -4.08
CA VAL A 40 5.08 5.60 -3.59
C VAL A 40 4.44 4.64 -4.60
N ARG A 41 4.52 4.98 -5.88
CA ARG A 41 3.96 4.16 -6.94
C ARG A 41 4.60 2.77 -6.95
N ASN A 42 5.92 2.73 -6.79
CA ASN A 42 6.63 1.45 -6.76
C ASN A 42 6.20 0.60 -5.57
N ILE A 43 6.04 1.22 -4.41
CA ILE A 43 5.55 0.50 -3.22
C ILE A 43 4.18 -0.08 -3.47
N LEU A 44 3.30 0.72 -4.07
CA LEU A 44 1.94 0.26 -4.37
C LEU A 44 1.95 -0.90 -5.36
N ASP A 45 2.76 -0.81 -6.41
CA ASP A 45 2.84 -1.86 -7.40
C ASP A 45 3.33 -3.17 -6.77
N ASP A 46 4.31 -3.09 -5.88
CA ASP A 46 4.80 -4.26 -5.15
C ASP A 46 3.71 -4.89 -4.30
N LEU A 47 2.90 -4.06 -3.64
CA LEU A 47 1.80 -4.55 -2.82
C LEU A 47 0.72 -5.21 -3.67
N ILE A 48 0.39 -4.63 -4.80
CA ILE A 48 -0.60 -5.20 -5.72
C ILE A 48 -0.14 -6.58 -6.18
N ASP A 49 1.12 -6.69 -6.56
CA ASP A 49 1.67 -7.97 -6.99
C ASP A 49 1.60 -9.01 -5.87
N LYS A 50 1.97 -8.60 -4.67
CA LYS A 50 1.96 -9.48 -3.51
C LYS A 50 0.55 -9.96 -3.18
N LEU A 51 -0.41 -9.04 -3.20
CA LEU A 51 -1.80 -9.39 -2.92
C LEU A 51 -2.38 -10.32 -3.99
N SER A 52 -2.01 -10.11 -5.23
CA SER A 52 -2.44 -10.98 -6.33
C SER A 52 -1.95 -12.40 -6.12
N LYS A 53 -0.70 -12.55 -5.70
CA LYS A 53 -0.13 -13.86 -5.44
C LYS A 53 -0.78 -14.55 -4.24
N MET A 54 -1.11 -13.78 -3.22
CA MET A 54 -1.74 -14.32 -2.03
C MET A 54 -3.17 -14.80 -2.29
N ASN A 55 -3.80 -14.24 -3.31
CA ASN A 55 -5.18 -14.56 -3.64
C ASN A 55 -5.31 -15.84 -4.47
N GLU A 56 -4.22 -16.40 -4.88
CA GLU A 56 -4.23 -17.67 -5.59
C GLU A 56 -4.24 -18.84 -4.59
#